data_36ff02d073d397957c394403b8efe81b
#
_entry.id   36ff02d073d397957c394403b8efe81b
#
_cell.length_a   1.000
_cell.length_b   1.000
_cell.length_c   1.000
_cell.angle_alpha   90.00
_cell.angle_beta   90.00
_cell.angle_gamma   90.00
#
_symmetry.space_group_name_H-M   'P 1'
#
loop_
_entity.id
_entity.type
_entity.pdbx_description
1 polymer ?
#
loop_
_entity_poly.entity_id
_entity_poly.type
_entity_poly.pdbx_seq_one_letter_code
_entity_poly.pdbx_strand_id
1 'polypeptide(L)'
;MAKYVIQTKRGAPPGGAYSQGWRAGDFLFVTGTGPIDPSTGELVGDTIEKQTEQTIDNLSTILEADGASLSDVVKVNTHLSDTSLFARYNAVYARRFARPYPARTTVGSDLGHTPGMLIEIDCIAYIAKKLSSRPSPTSKKKVGRGRK
;
A
#
# COMPACT_ATOMS: atom_id res chain seq x y z
N MET A 1 -21.04 1.88 1.75
CA MET A 1 -19.64 2.33 1.62
C MET A 1 -19.23 2.27 0.18
N ALA A 2 -18.59 3.31 -0.34
CA ALA A 2 -18.08 3.33 -1.71
C ALA A 2 -16.81 2.48 -1.82
N LYS A 3 -16.68 1.76 -2.93
CA LYS A 3 -15.43 1.12 -3.34
C LYS A 3 -15.05 1.65 -4.72
N TYR A 4 -13.77 1.79 -4.97
CA TYR A 4 -13.26 2.25 -6.27
C TYR A 4 -11.85 1.75 -6.54
N VAL A 5 -11.48 1.72 -7.82
CA VAL A 5 -10.14 1.32 -8.26
C VAL A 5 -9.14 2.43 -7.93
N ILE A 6 -7.99 2.03 -7.41
CA ILE A 6 -6.81 2.91 -7.30
C ILE A 6 -5.95 2.67 -8.53
N GLN A 7 -5.62 3.75 -9.23
CA GLN A 7 -4.85 3.71 -10.46
C GLN A 7 -3.93 4.92 -10.56
N THR A 8 -2.68 4.69 -10.93
CA THR A 8 -1.70 5.76 -11.14
C THR A 8 -0.78 5.47 -12.31
N LYS A 9 -0.51 6.49 -13.10
CA LYS A 9 0.47 6.42 -14.20
C LYS A 9 1.92 6.37 -13.71
N ARG A 10 2.17 6.69 -12.44
CA ARG A 10 3.50 6.60 -11.82
C ARG A 10 3.87 5.17 -11.43
N GLY A 11 2.90 4.27 -11.35
CA GLY A 11 3.10 2.86 -11.07
C GLY A 11 3.14 2.03 -12.35
N ALA A 12 3.72 0.85 -12.28
CA ALA A 12 3.70 -0.10 -13.38
C ALA A 12 2.24 -0.44 -13.75
N PRO A 13 1.88 -0.45 -15.04
CA PRO A 13 0.56 -0.87 -15.47
C PRO A 13 0.35 -2.35 -15.13
N PRO A 14 -0.90 -2.80 -14.89
CA PRO A 14 -1.19 -4.20 -14.70
C PRO A 14 -0.75 -5.04 -15.91
N GLY A 15 -0.02 -6.12 -15.65
CA GLY A 15 0.41 -7.07 -16.67
C GLY A 15 -0.64 -8.12 -17.02
N GLY A 16 -1.84 -8.05 -16.46
CA GLY A 16 -2.90 -9.02 -16.64
C GLY A 16 -4.27 -8.49 -16.21
N ALA A 17 -5.22 -9.39 -16.01
CA ALA A 17 -6.60 -9.06 -15.64
C ALA A 17 -6.73 -8.71 -14.14
N TYR A 18 -6.08 -7.63 -13.70
CA TYR A 18 -6.14 -7.12 -12.33
C TYR A 18 -5.95 -5.60 -12.30
N SER A 19 -6.29 -4.97 -11.19
CA SER A 19 -6.09 -3.55 -10.93
C SER A 19 -4.88 -3.33 -10.05
N GLN A 20 -4.25 -2.15 -10.10
CA GLN A 20 -3.14 -1.80 -9.20
C GLN A 20 -3.56 -1.81 -7.73
N GLY A 21 -4.77 -1.36 -7.44
CA GLY A 21 -5.31 -1.41 -6.10
C GLY A 21 -6.80 -1.08 -6.07
N TRP A 22 -7.39 -1.28 -4.90
CA TRP A 22 -8.79 -0.96 -4.60
C TRP A 22 -8.92 -0.26 -3.27
N ARG A 23 -9.79 0.74 -3.24
CA ARG A 23 -10.32 1.29 -1.99
C ARG A 23 -11.65 0.64 -1.68
N ALA A 24 -11.82 0.18 -0.43
CA ALA A 24 -13.09 -0.30 0.09
C ALA A 24 -13.29 0.24 1.52
N GLY A 25 -14.16 1.24 1.64
CA GLY A 25 -14.33 1.97 2.91
C GLY A 25 -13.02 2.64 3.35
N ASP A 26 -12.52 2.26 4.52
CA ASP A 26 -11.27 2.77 5.09
C ASP A 26 -10.04 1.92 4.74
N PHE A 27 -10.23 0.82 3.98
CA PHE A 27 -9.14 -0.07 3.60
C PHE A 27 -8.71 0.14 2.15
N LEU A 28 -7.39 0.07 1.93
CA LEU A 28 -6.77 -0.01 0.62
C LEU A 28 -6.17 -1.40 0.45
N PHE A 29 -6.44 -2.00 -0.70
CA PHE A 29 -5.88 -3.28 -1.12
C PHE A 29 -4.95 -3.02 -2.28
N VAL A 30 -3.66 -3.32 -2.11
CA VAL A 30 -2.65 -3.18 -3.16
C VAL A 30 -2.34 -4.56 -3.71
N THR A 31 -2.37 -4.67 -5.03
CA THR A 31 -2.10 -5.91 -5.77
C THR A 31 -0.70 -6.43 -5.53
N GLY A 32 -0.47 -7.71 -5.85
CA GLY A 32 0.87 -8.29 -5.91
C GLY A 32 1.77 -7.45 -6.80
N THR A 33 2.82 -6.90 -6.20
CA THR A 33 3.71 -5.90 -6.81
C THR A 33 5.13 -6.43 -6.77
N GLY A 34 5.79 -6.41 -7.91
CA GLY A 34 7.17 -6.85 -8.07
C GLY A 34 8.15 -5.70 -8.29
N PRO A 35 9.43 -6.02 -8.50
CA PRO A 35 10.51 -5.05 -8.67
C PRO A 35 10.60 -4.56 -10.12
N ILE A 36 9.51 -4.05 -10.66
CA ILE A 36 9.41 -3.56 -12.03
C ILE A 36 9.61 -2.05 -12.05
N ASP A 37 10.45 -1.56 -12.93
CA ASP A 37 10.55 -0.13 -13.21
C ASP A 37 9.27 0.35 -13.92
N PRO A 38 8.51 1.29 -13.30
CA PRO A 38 7.26 1.75 -13.91
C PRO A 38 7.42 2.46 -15.25
N SER A 39 8.60 3.00 -15.53
CA SER A 39 8.87 3.76 -16.76
C SER A 39 9.27 2.87 -17.94
N THR A 40 9.94 1.75 -17.68
CA THR A 40 10.44 0.83 -18.72
C THR A 40 9.66 -0.47 -18.78
N GLY A 41 8.99 -0.88 -17.69
CA GLY A 41 8.36 -2.19 -17.57
C GLY A 41 9.34 -3.34 -17.35
N GLU A 42 10.60 -3.05 -17.11
CA GLU A 42 11.65 -4.05 -16.92
C GLU A 42 11.90 -4.36 -15.45
N LEU A 43 12.40 -5.57 -15.20
CA LEU A 43 12.83 -6.00 -13.88
C LEU A 43 14.04 -5.18 -13.42
N VAL A 44 13.98 -4.65 -12.20
CA VAL A 44 15.05 -3.86 -11.59
C VAL A 44 15.85 -4.71 -10.59
N GLY A 45 17.14 -4.79 -10.83
CA GLY A 45 18.09 -5.41 -9.90
C GLY A 45 18.19 -6.93 -10.05
N ASP A 46 19.33 -7.41 -9.61
CA ASP A 46 19.77 -8.81 -9.67
C ASP A 46 19.95 -9.43 -8.27
N THR A 47 19.71 -8.64 -7.21
CA THR A 47 19.82 -9.09 -5.82
C THR A 47 18.47 -8.90 -5.09
N ILE A 48 18.25 -9.71 -4.08
CA ILE A 48 17.03 -9.61 -3.27
C ILE A 48 16.90 -8.22 -2.61
N GLU A 49 18.02 -7.60 -2.22
CA GLU A 49 18.01 -6.28 -1.61
C GLU A 49 17.49 -5.21 -2.59
N LYS A 50 18.06 -5.16 -3.80
CA LYS A 50 17.62 -4.20 -4.84
C LYS A 50 16.18 -4.43 -5.25
N GLN A 51 15.78 -5.68 -5.42
CA GLN A 51 14.42 -6.03 -5.80
C GLN A 51 13.42 -5.70 -4.68
N THR A 52 13.79 -5.92 -3.42
CA THR A 52 12.93 -5.54 -2.28
C THR A 52 12.74 -4.03 -2.20
N GLU A 53 13.81 -3.24 -2.36
CA GLU A 53 13.71 -1.77 -2.38
C GLU A 53 12.76 -1.30 -3.48
N GLN A 54 12.93 -1.76 -4.71
CA GLN A 54 12.07 -1.37 -5.84
C GLN A 54 10.61 -1.82 -5.65
N THR A 55 10.41 -3.01 -5.13
CA THR A 55 9.06 -3.53 -4.84
C THR A 55 8.34 -2.65 -3.82
N ILE A 56 9.02 -2.24 -2.75
CA ILE A 56 8.44 -1.38 -1.72
C ILE A 56 8.21 0.04 -2.27
N ASP A 57 9.08 0.56 -3.12
CA ASP A 57 8.85 1.84 -3.80
C ASP A 57 7.58 1.77 -4.67
N ASN A 58 7.37 0.69 -5.39
CA ASN A 58 6.19 0.48 -6.21
C ASN A 58 4.90 0.38 -5.37
N LEU A 59 4.95 -0.32 -4.23
CA LEU A 59 3.84 -0.33 -3.26
C LEU A 59 3.52 1.07 -2.75
N SER A 60 4.54 1.82 -2.35
CA SER A 60 4.41 3.19 -1.86
C SER A 60 3.73 4.09 -2.90
N THR A 61 4.13 3.98 -4.16
CA THR A 61 3.54 4.75 -5.27
C THR A 61 2.04 4.50 -5.42
N ILE A 62 1.59 3.25 -5.29
CA ILE A 62 0.17 2.91 -5.39
C ILE A 62 -0.58 3.41 -4.16
N LEU A 63 -0.02 3.27 -2.96
CA LEU A 63 -0.60 3.78 -1.71
C LEU A 63 -0.79 5.29 -1.76
N GLU A 64 0.24 6.02 -2.20
CA GLU A 64 0.24 7.48 -2.29
C GLU A 64 -0.80 8.01 -3.28
N ALA A 65 -1.14 7.25 -4.31
CA ALA A 65 -2.17 7.61 -5.28
C ALA A 65 -3.55 7.82 -4.63
N ASP A 66 -3.79 7.23 -3.45
CA ASP A 66 -5.03 7.38 -2.69
C ASP A 66 -4.78 8.01 -1.28
N GLY A 67 -3.67 8.70 -1.12
CA GLY A 67 -3.34 9.47 0.09
C GLY A 67 -2.85 8.63 1.27
N ALA A 68 -2.47 7.37 1.04
CA ALA A 68 -1.85 6.50 2.04
C ALA A 68 -0.33 6.52 1.97
N SER A 69 0.31 5.92 2.96
CA SER A 69 1.75 5.70 3.03
C SER A 69 2.06 4.32 3.59
N LEU A 70 3.32 3.94 3.61
CA LEU A 70 3.76 2.68 4.23
C LEU A 70 3.38 2.59 5.72
N SER A 71 3.27 3.73 6.42
CA SER A 71 2.86 3.76 7.84
C SER A 71 1.39 3.39 8.06
N ASP A 72 0.58 3.42 7.02
CA ASP A 72 -0.84 3.03 7.07
C ASP A 72 -1.06 1.54 6.79
N VAL A 73 0.00 0.83 6.38
CA VAL A 73 -0.08 -0.61 6.07
C VAL A 73 -0.27 -1.41 7.35
N VAL A 74 -1.27 -2.28 7.36
CA VAL A 74 -1.62 -3.14 8.51
C VAL A 74 -1.36 -4.62 8.24
N LYS A 75 -1.31 -5.04 6.98
CA LYS A 75 -1.03 -6.41 6.57
C LYS A 75 -0.16 -6.44 5.32
N VAL A 76 0.83 -7.32 5.33
CA VAL A 76 1.72 -7.60 4.19
C VAL A 76 1.77 -9.11 3.94
N ASN A 77 1.67 -9.50 2.67
CA ASN A 77 2.01 -10.84 2.21
C ASN A 77 3.23 -10.72 1.29
N THR A 78 4.26 -11.50 1.56
CA THR A 78 5.48 -11.56 0.75
C THR A 78 5.67 -12.95 0.19
N HIS A 79 5.94 -13.00 -1.11
CA HIS A 79 6.33 -14.18 -1.85
C HIS A 79 7.79 -14.07 -2.23
N LEU A 80 8.59 -15.06 -1.84
CA LEU A 80 10.01 -15.18 -2.21
C LEU A 80 10.19 -16.35 -3.15
N SER A 81 10.98 -16.18 -4.21
CA SER A 81 11.32 -17.28 -5.12
C SER A 81 12.16 -18.37 -4.43
N ASP A 82 12.87 -17.97 -3.38
CA ASP A 82 13.69 -18.85 -2.54
C ASP A 82 13.64 -18.35 -1.10
N THR A 83 13.18 -19.19 -0.19
CA THR A 83 13.05 -18.85 1.25
C THR A 83 14.41 -18.68 1.94
N SER A 84 15.51 -19.15 1.38
CA SER A 84 16.86 -18.87 1.87
C SER A 84 17.23 -17.37 1.79
N LEU A 85 16.52 -16.59 0.98
CA LEU A 85 16.68 -15.13 0.87
C LEU A 85 16.03 -14.34 2.01
N PHE A 86 15.32 -15.01 2.92
CA PHE A 86 14.52 -14.35 3.97
C PHE A 86 15.31 -13.34 4.79
N ALA A 87 16.47 -13.70 5.31
CA ALA A 87 17.25 -12.83 6.20
C ALA A 87 17.66 -11.51 5.49
N ARG A 88 18.09 -11.59 4.25
CA ARG A 88 18.50 -10.46 3.43
C ARG A 88 17.31 -9.56 3.06
N TYR A 89 16.22 -10.16 2.62
CA TYR A 89 14.96 -9.47 2.39
C TYR A 89 14.46 -8.77 3.67
N ASN A 90 14.43 -9.49 4.79
CA ASN A 90 13.94 -8.98 6.06
C ASN A 90 14.74 -7.77 6.57
N ALA A 91 16.04 -7.70 6.31
CA ALA A 91 16.87 -6.57 6.64
C ALA A 91 16.46 -5.29 5.89
N VAL A 92 16.11 -5.40 4.61
CA VAL A 92 15.56 -4.27 3.82
C VAL A 92 14.18 -3.89 4.33
N TYR A 93 13.29 -4.85 4.51
CA TYR A 93 11.94 -4.64 5.01
C TYR A 93 11.94 -3.86 6.34
N ALA A 94 12.80 -4.26 7.29
CA ALA A 94 12.89 -3.63 8.59
C ALA A 94 13.35 -2.16 8.55
N ARG A 95 14.10 -1.76 7.51
CA ARG A 95 14.48 -0.35 7.30
C ARG A 95 13.38 0.47 6.64
N ARG A 96 12.55 -0.16 5.82
CA ARG A 96 11.52 0.52 5.02
C ARG A 96 10.20 0.69 5.76
N PHE A 97 9.81 -0.27 6.56
CA PHE A 97 8.63 -0.19 7.41
C PHE A 97 9.00 0.26 8.82
N ALA A 98 8.20 1.15 9.40
CA ALA A 98 8.38 1.63 10.77
C ALA A 98 7.72 0.70 11.79
N ARG A 99 8.23 0.72 13.02
CA ARG A 99 7.54 0.10 14.17
C ARG A 99 6.32 0.93 14.61
N PRO A 100 5.21 0.28 15.06
CA PRO A 100 4.99 -1.17 15.04
C PRO A 100 4.86 -1.69 13.61
N TYR A 101 5.51 -2.81 13.31
CA TYR A 101 5.46 -3.40 11.97
C TYR A 101 4.05 -3.93 11.62
N PRO A 102 3.67 -3.93 10.34
CA PRO A 102 2.45 -4.61 9.89
C PRO A 102 2.48 -6.10 10.24
N ALA A 103 1.30 -6.68 10.41
CA ALA A 103 1.18 -8.15 10.41
C ALA A 103 1.67 -8.68 9.05
N ARG A 104 2.47 -9.76 9.05
CA ARG A 104 3.10 -10.26 7.83
C ARG A 104 3.06 -11.78 7.73
N THR A 105 2.88 -12.25 6.50
CA THR A 105 3.13 -13.64 6.11
C THR A 105 4.17 -13.65 5.01
N THR A 106 5.19 -14.50 5.11
CA THR A 106 6.21 -14.69 4.08
C THR A 106 6.25 -16.16 3.69
N VAL A 107 6.14 -16.44 2.39
CA VAL A 107 6.12 -17.79 1.84
C VAL A 107 7.04 -17.91 0.63
N GLY A 108 7.48 -19.12 0.31
CA GLY A 108 8.12 -19.44 -0.96
C GLY A 108 7.07 -19.61 -2.05
N SER A 109 7.34 -19.08 -3.24
CA SER A 109 6.43 -19.15 -4.38
C SER A 109 7.20 -19.25 -5.69
N ASP A 110 6.61 -19.93 -6.67
CA ASP A 110 7.10 -19.86 -8.04
C ASP A 110 6.73 -18.50 -8.66
N LEU A 111 7.74 -17.69 -8.90
CA LEU A 111 7.60 -16.37 -9.55
C LEU A 111 8.12 -16.39 -11.00
N GLY A 112 8.22 -17.58 -11.58
CA GLY A 112 8.85 -17.81 -12.89
C GLY A 112 8.09 -17.20 -14.08
N HIS A 113 6.87 -16.69 -13.88
CA HIS A 113 6.16 -15.91 -14.90
C HIS A 113 6.88 -14.60 -15.26
N THR A 114 7.75 -14.09 -14.38
CA THR A 114 8.67 -12.99 -14.65
C THR A 114 10.10 -13.49 -14.38
N PRO A 115 10.88 -13.86 -15.43
CA PRO A 115 12.22 -14.40 -15.24
C PRO A 115 13.11 -13.47 -14.42
N GLY A 116 13.79 -14.04 -13.41
CA GLY A 116 14.69 -13.29 -12.52
C GLY A 116 14.01 -12.58 -11.35
N MET A 117 12.67 -12.62 -11.25
CA MET A 117 11.94 -12.05 -10.12
C MET A 117 12.16 -12.90 -8.86
N LEU A 118 12.63 -12.26 -7.79
CA LEU A 118 12.95 -12.89 -6.51
C LEU A 118 11.88 -12.63 -5.44
N ILE A 119 11.05 -11.59 -5.64
CA ILE A 119 10.10 -11.14 -4.64
C ILE A 119 8.85 -10.54 -5.27
N GLU A 120 7.71 -10.78 -4.63
CA GLU A 120 6.44 -10.10 -4.87
C GLU A 120 5.77 -9.80 -3.53
N ILE A 121 5.18 -8.62 -3.39
CA ILE A 121 4.53 -8.19 -2.16
C ILE A 121 3.14 -7.62 -2.50
N ASP A 122 2.12 -8.02 -1.75
CA ASP A 122 0.84 -7.34 -1.66
C ASP A 122 0.61 -6.79 -0.25
N CYS A 123 -0.26 -5.81 -0.12
CA CYS A 123 -0.54 -5.25 1.20
C CYS A 123 -1.97 -4.72 1.34
N ILE A 124 -2.38 -4.57 2.59
CA ILE A 124 -3.60 -3.90 3.01
C ILE A 124 -3.22 -2.74 3.90
N ALA A 125 -3.72 -1.54 3.57
CA ALA A 125 -3.56 -0.35 4.39
C ALA A 125 -4.91 0.11 4.96
N TYR A 126 -4.86 0.83 6.07
CA TYR A 126 -6.02 1.41 6.73
C TYR A 126 -5.83 2.91 6.89
N ILE A 127 -6.75 3.69 6.32
CA ILE A 127 -6.85 5.13 6.55
C ILE A 127 -8.28 5.45 6.95
N ALA A 128 -8.51 5.80 8.22
CA ALA A 128 -9.81 6.28 8.66
C ALA A 128 -10.19 7.55 7.88
N LYS A 129 -11.39 7.58 7.31
CA LYS A 129 -11.94 8.83 6.79
C LYS A 129 -12.02 9.83 7.93
N LYS A 130 -11.42 11.01 7.78
CA LYS A 130 -11.69 12.12 8.67
C LYS A 130 -13.20 12.37 8.64
N LEU A 131 -13.87 12.14 9.76
CA LEU A 131 -15.24 12.61 9.95
C LEU A 131 -15.20 14.12 9.71
N SER A 132 -15.89 14.59 8.65
CA SER A 132 -16.12 16.02 8.48
C SER A 132 -16.72 16.53 9.77
N SER A 133 -16.05 17.47 10.44
CA SER A 133 -16.55 18.10 11.66
C SER A 133 -17.99 18.58 11.39
N ARG A 134 -18.96 17.96 12.05
CA ARG A 134 -20.31 18.49 12.06
C ARG A 134 -20.22 19.95 12.54
N PRO A 135 -20.78 20.92 11.81
CA PRO A 135 -20.84 22.26 12.35
C PRO A 135 -21.58 22.20 13.69
N SER A 136 -20.98 22.80 14.76
CA SER A 136 -21.61 22.93 16.05
C SER A 136 -22.99 23.57 15.88
N PRO A 137 -24.04 23.06 16.55
CA PRO A 137 -25.34 23.70 16.54
C PRO A 137 -25.19 25.10 17.13
N THR A 138 -25.40 26.11 16.29
CA THR A 138 -25.41 27.52 16.71
C THR A 138 -26.37 27.68 17.87
N SER A 139 -25.87 28.12 19.01
CA SER A 139 -26.65 28.46 20.18
C SER A 139 -27.69 29.52 19.77
N LYS A 140 -28.97 29.16 19.83
CA LYS A 140 -30.06 30.11 19.68
C LYS A 140 -29.94 31.15 20.81
N LYS A 141 -29.62 32.41 20.48
CA LYS A 141 -29.72 33.55 21.36
C LYS A 141 -31.14 33.62 21.86
N LYS A 142 -31.33 33.51 23.17
CA LYS A 142 -32.58 33.88 23.86
C LYS A 142 -32.81 35.38 23.65
N VAL A 143 -33.86 35.72 22.90
CA VAL A 143 -34.38 37.08 22.83
C VAL A 143 -35.10 37.34 24.16
N GLY A 144 -34.55 38.23 24.96
CA GLY A 144 -35.18 38.71 26.20
C GLY A 144 -36.45 39.51 25.87
N ARG A 145 -37.57 39.07 26.42
CA ARG A 145 -38.79 39.89 26.50
C ARG A 145 -38.59 40.91 27.57
N GLY A 146 -38.46 42.17 27.18
CA GLY A 146 -38.64 43.30 28.10
C GLY A 146 -40.09 43.43 28.49
N ARG A 147 -40.35 43.53 29.79
CA ARG A 147 -41.60 43.96 30.33
C ARG A 147 -41.60 45.50 30.49
N LYS A 148 -42.64 46.08 30.01
CA LYS A 148 -43.18 47.33 30.62
C LYS A 148 -44.24 47.00 31.66
#